data_36e70984d0877bdc780faaf455bd5a0f
#
_entry.id   36e70984d0877bdc780faaf455bd5a0f
#
_cell.length_a   1.000
_cell.length_b   1.000
_cell.length_c   1.000
_cell.angle_alpha   90.00
_cell.angle_beta   90.00
_cell.angle_gamma   90.00
#
_symmetry.space_group_name_H-M   'P 1'
#
loop_
_entity.id
_entity.type
_entity.pdbx_description
1 polymer ?
#
loop_
_entity_poly.entity_id
_entity_poly.type
_entity_poly.pdbx_seq_one_letter_code
_entity_poly.pdbx_strand_id
1 'polypeptide(L)'
;KKQAQKQGRRRITQFEKKQIINHLWHVDTVVFTLSEGGYRYLLTAIDEVSKLAYARLYKTHSSKQAADFLKRLTYLTEGEIINLHHDNGTEFEKDFKQACINLSLPQWYSRPHTPKDNPVLERFNRTIQEEFVDMIDIGLEDIQEFNQRLLDWLIEYNNERPHQALDYLTPLEYIEKHSLLPMSSSHT
;
A
#
# COMPACT_ATOMS: atom_id res chain seq x y z
N LYS A 1 30.31 -8.68 19.08
CA LYS A 1 28.84 -8.53 19.24
C LYS A 1 28.51 -7.08 18.92
N LYS A 2 28.05 -6.77 17.69
CA LYS A 2 27.54 -5.45 17.33
C LYS A 2 26.20 -5.29 18.05
N GLN A 3 26.10 -4.33 18.97
CA GLN A 3 24.85 -3.85 19.51
C GLN A 3 24.02 -3.28 18.36
N ALA A 4 22.93 -3.95 18.00
CA ALA A 4 21.90 -3.37 17.16
C ALA A 4 21.32 -2.18 17.93
N GLN A 5 21.67 -0.97 17.53
CA GLN A 5 21.03 0.22 18.02
C GLN A 5 19.52 0.07 17.79
N LYS A 6 18.72 0.10 18.87
CA LYS A 6 17.28 0.27 18.81
C LYS A 6 17.00 1.60 18.12
N GLN A 7 16.87 1.60 16.79
CA GLN A 7 16.35 2.76 16.10
C GLN A 7 14.92 2.99 16.60
N GLY A 8 14.69 4.13 17.24
CA GLY A 8 13.37 4.55 17.68
C GLY A 8 12.39 4.52 16.48
N ARG A 9 11.12 4.17 16.71
CA ARG A 9 10.08 4.19 15.67
C ARG A 9 9.96 5.62 15.09
N ARG A 10 10.20 5.75 13.79
CA ARG A 10 10.07 7.02 13.06
C ARG A 10 8.59 7.32 12.86
N ARG A 11 8.13 8.50 13.31
CA ARG A 11 6.72 8.90 13.15
C ARG A 11 6.52 9.62 11.82
N ILE A 12 5.38 9.36 11.17
CA ILE A 12 5.02 9.97 9.88
C ILE A 12 4.97 11.50 9.95
N THR A 13 4.68 12.08 11.12
CA THR A 13 4.70 13.54 11.34
C THR A 13 6.09 14.17 11.17
N GLN A 14 7.14 13.36 11.21
CA GLN A 14 8.54 13.78 11.00
C GLN A 14 9.01 13.51 9.57
N PHE A 15 8.13 12.96 8.73
CA PHE A 15 8.45 12.63 7.36
C PHE A 15 8.37 13.84 6.46
N GLU A 16 9.43 14.10 5.72
CA GLU A 16 9.46 15.12 4.68
C GLU A 16 8.82 14.57 3.40
N LYS A 17 7.57 14.97 3.13
CA LYS A 17 6.86 14.57 1.91
C LYS A 17 7.50 15.22 0.68
N LYS A 18 7.81 14.39 -0.31
CA LYS A 18 8.31 14.84 -1.62
C LYS A 18 7.32 14.45 -2.70
N GLN A 19 7.18 15.28 -3.73
CA GLN A 19 6.35 14.99 -4.91
C GLN A 19 7.14 14.11 -5.90
N ILE A 20 7.57 12.95 -5.40
CA ILE A 20 8.34 11.96 -6.17
C ILE A 20 7.56 10.64 -6.12
N ILE A 21 7.35 10.04 -7.28
CA ILE A 21 6.71 8.73 -7.43
C ILE A 21 7.51 7.69 -6.63
N ASN A 22 6.83 6.76 -5.99
CA ASN A 22 7.40 5.72 -5.14
C ASN A 22 8.14 6.23 -3.88
N HIS A 23 8.09 7.54 -3.59
CA HIS A 23 8.75 8.09 -2.41
C HIS A 23 8.14 7.62 -1.09
N LEU A 24 6.81 7.48 -1.04
CA LEU A 24 6.08 7.02 0.13
C LEU A 24 4.89 6.16 -0.27
N TRP A 25 4.95 4.89 0.09
CA TRP A 25 3.84 3.96 -0.02
C TRP A 25 3.16 3.79 1.34
N HIS A 26 1.84 3.91 1.35
CA HIS A 26 1.01 3.63 2.51
C HIS A 26 0.51 2.19 2.45
N VAL A 27 0.53 1.49 3.58
CA VAL A 27 0.08 0.10 3.70
C VAL A 27 -0.86 -0.03 4.90
N ASP A 28 -1.95 -0.77 4.73
CA ASP A 28 -2.96 -1.01 5.77
C ASP A 28 -3.59 -2.40 5.61
N THR A 29 -4.33 -2.82 6.64
CA THR A 29 -5.11 -4.06 6.63
C THR A 29 -6.57 -3.78 6.92
N VAL A 30 -7.44 -4.02 5.94
CA VAL A 30 -8.89 -4.02 6.13
C VAL A 30 -9.36 -5.40 6.57
N VAL A 31 -10.14 -5.47 7.63
CA VAL A 31 -10.63 -6.73 8.20
C VAL A 31 -12.11 -6.93 7.84
N PHE A 32 -12.42 -8.08 7.26
CA PHE A 32 -13.79 -8.51 6.97
C PHE A 32 -14.21 -9.65 7.88
N THR A 33 -15.44 -9.58 8.38
CA THR A 33 -16.08 -10.66 9.13
C THR A 33 -16.92 -11.49 8.17
N LEU A 34 -16.74 -12.82 8.21
CA LEU A 34 -17.55 -13.74 7.41
C LEU A 34 -18.89 -14.03 8.08
N SER A 35 -19.94 -14.27 7.27
CA SER A 35 -21.29 -14.59 7.75
C SER A 35 -21.35 -15.87 8.60
N GLU A 36 -20.53 -16.87 8.25
CA GLU A 36 -20.41 -18.13 8.96
C GLU A 36 -19.38 -18.11 10.11
N GLY A 37 -18.87 -16.95 10.42
CA GLY A 37 -17.83 -16.74 11.43
C GLY A 37 -16.40 -16.82 10.86
N GLY A 38 -15.50 -16.11 11.54
CA GLY A 38 -14.12 -15.95 11.10
C GLY A 38 -13.85 -14.65 10.36
N TYR A 39 -12.62 -14.48 9.90
CA TYR A 39 -12.16 -13.22 9.32
C TYR A 39 -11.40 -13.43 8.01
N ARG A 40 -11.36 -12.36 7.20
CA ARG A 40 -10.46 -12.20 6.06
C ARG A 40 -9.75 -10.86 6.17
N TYR A 41 -8.57 -10.80 5.61
CA TYR A 41 -7.67 -9.66 5.76
C TYR A 41 -7.23 -9.18 4.39
N LEU A 42 -7.73 -8.02 3.99
CA LEU A 42 -7.33 -7.37 2.75
C LEU A 42 -6.19 -6.41 3.06
N LEU A 43 -4.97 -6.77 2.65
CA LEU A 43 -3.87 -5.82 2.68
C LEU A 43 -3.97 -4.92 1.46
N THR A 44 -3.82 -3.64 1.70
CA THR A 44 -3.91 -2.57 0.69
C THR A 44 -2.66 -1.71 0.72
N ALA A 45 -2.25 -1.21 -0.43
CA ALA A 45 -1.12 -0.29 -0.57
C ALA A 45 -1.40 0.74 -1.66
N ILE A 46 -0.91 1.97 -1.47
CA ILE A 46 -1.03 3.05 -2.45
C ILE A 46 0.18 3.99 -2.37
N ASP A 47 0.70 4.40 -3.53
CA ASP A 47 1.70 5.47 -3.60
C ASP A 47 1.06 6.84 -3.33
N GLU A 48 1.68 7.62 -2.45
CA GLU A 48 1.20 8.97 -2.07
C GLU A 48 1.05 9.90 -3.27
N VAL A 49 1.91 9.80 -4.27
CA VAL A 49 1.98 10.74 -5.40
C VAL A 49 1.19 10.24 -6.60
N SER A 50 1.56 9.10 -7.17
CA SER A 50 0.95 8.57 -8.40
C SER A 50 -0.43 7.95 -8.19
N LYS A 51 -0.82 7.66 -6.96
CA LYS A 51 -2.04 6.88 -6.62
C LYS A 51 -2.04 5.46 -7.19
N LEU A 52 -0.89 4.98 -7.67
CA LEU A 52 -0.74 3.56 -8.03
C LEU A 52 -1.09 2.70 -6.83
N ALA A 53 -1.99 1.74 -7.02
CA ALA A 53 -2.54 0.96 -5.92
C ALA A 53 -2.37 -0.54 -6.12
N TYR A 54 -2.22 -1.26 -5.01
CA TYR A 54 -2.21 -2.71 -4.97
C TYR A 54 -2.99 -3.21 -3.74
N ALA A 55 -3.66 -4.35 -3.88
CA ALA A 55 -4.37 -4.98 -2.80
C ALA A 55 -4.39 -6.51 -2.97
N ARG A 56 -4.52 -7.25 -1.86
CA ARG A 56 -4.63 -8.72 -1.86
C ARG A 56 -5.31 -9.23 -0.60
N LEU A 57 -6.24 -10.17 -0.79
CA LEU A 57 -6.95 -10.84 0.30
C LEU A 57 -6.15 -12.02 0.83
N TYR A 58 -6.13 -12.15 2.16
CA TYR A 58 -5.47 -13.24 2.89
C TYR A 58 -6.41 -13.90 3.90
N LYS A 59 -6.12 -15.16 4.21
CA LYS A 59 -6.89 -15.95 5.17
C LYS A 59 -6.59 -15.58 6.62
N THR A 60 -5.36 -15.19 6.93
CA THR A 60 -4.92 -14.93 8.30
C THR A 60 -4.21 -13.59 8.42
N HIS A 61 -4.22 -13.04 9.64
CA HIS A 61 -3.55 -11.79 10.02
C HIS A 61 -2.15 -12.09 10.55
N SER A 62 -1.22 -12.41 9.68
CA SER A 62 0.13 -12.81 10.11
C SER A 62 1.22 -11.97 9.44
N SER A 63 2.33 -11.80 10.17
CA SER A 63 3.50 -11.09 9.65
C SER A 63 4.12 -11.76 8.41
N LYS A 64 3.94 -13.07 8.26
CA LYS A 64 4.37 -13.82 7.06
C LYS A 64 3.57 -13.40 5.81
N GLN A 65 2.26 -13.20 5.98
CA GLN A 65 1.40 -12.75 4.87
C GLN A 65 1.64 -11.29 4.54
N ALA A 66 1.87 -10.45 5.52
CA ALA A 66 2.29 -9.07 5.28
C ALA A 66 3.66 -9.00 4.57
N ALA A 67 4.60 -9.89 4.92
CA ALA A 67 5.87 -10.02 4.22
C ALA A 67 5.72 -10.53 2.77
N ASP A 68 4.80 -11.50 2.51
CA ASP A 68 4.45 -11.92 1.15
C ASP A 68 3.84 -10.77 0.35
N PHE A 69 2.92 -10.01 0.96
CA PHE A 69 2.33 -8.82 0.33
C PHE A 69 3.40 -7.80 -0.06
N LEU A 70 4.32 -7.47 0.85
CA LEU A 70 5.42 -6.56 0.58
C LEU A 70 6.32 -7.04 -0.56
N LYS A 71 6.64 -8.33 -0.59
CA LYS A 71 7.43 -8.93 -1.67
C LYS A 71 6.75 -8.77 -3.04
N ARG A 72 5.43 -8.98 -3.10
CA ARG A 72 4.65 -8.78 -4.34
C ARG A 72 4.60 -7.32 -4.74
N LEU A 73 4.37 -6.42 -3.79
CA LEU A 73 4.37 -4.99 -4.03
C LEU A 73 5.73 -4.51 -4.56
N THR A 74 6.82 -4.97 -3.95
CA THR A 74 8.19 -4.65 -4.40
C THR A 74 8.47 -5.18 -5.81
N TYR A 75 7.94 -6.36 -6.15
CA TYR A 75 8.05 -6.91 -7.50
C TYR A 75 7.28 -6.05 -8.53
N LEU A 76 6.05 -5.63 -8.20
CA LEU A 76 5.21 -4.78 -9.06
C LEU A 76 5.80 -3.38 -9.30
N THR A 77 6.55 -2.88 -8.34
CA THR A 77 7.20 -1.56 -8.41
C THR A 77 8.66 -1.64 -8.84
N GLU A 78 9.11 -2.81 -9.34
CA GLU A 78 10.49 -3.05 -9.76
C GLU A 78 11.55 -2.68 -8.70
N GLY A 79 11.16 -2.74 -7.41
CA GLY A 79 12.02 -2.38 -6.29
C GLY A 79 12.18 -0.89 -6.02
N GLU A 80 11.42 -0.04 -6.69
CA GLU A 80 11.56 1.42 -6.61
C GLU A 80 10.96 2.08 -5.36
N ILE A 81 10.32 1.32 -4.47
CA ILE A 81 9.77 1.86 -3.22
C ILE A 81 10.90 2.41 -2.35
N ILE A 82 10.75 3.67 -1.92
CA ILE A 82 11.76 4.34 -1.09
C ILE A 82 11.41 4.29 0.40
N ASN A 83 10.16 4.50 0.75
CA ASN A 83 9.69 4.49 2.13
C ASN A 83 8.32 3.81 2.25
N LEU A 84 8.07 3.19 3.42
CA LEU A 84 6.78 2.62 3.78
C LEU A 84 6.18 3.36 4.97
N HIS A 85 4.87 3.61 4.91
CA HIS A 85 4.08 4.12 6.01
C HIS A 85 2.96 3.12 6.34
N HIS A 86 2.85 2.76 7.60
CA HIS A 86 1.78 1.89 8.11
C HIS A 86 1.46 2.23 9.57
N ASP A 87 0.42 1.65 10.10
CA ASP A 87 0.09 1.75 11.51
C ASP A 87 1.00 0.85 12.38
N ASN A 88 0.62 0.65 13.65
CA ASN A 88 1.36 -0.22 14.56
C ASN A 88 0.76 -1.65 14.63
N GLY A 89 0.12 -2.13 13.57
CA GLY A 89 -0.46 -3.45 13.50
C GLY A 89 0.57 -4.56 13.76
N THR A 90 0.14 -5.63 14.40
CA THR A 90 1.01 -6.76 14.76
C THR A 90 1.54 -7.52 13.56
N GLU A 91 0.82 -7.48 12.44
CA GLU A 91 1.21 -8.06 11.15
C GLU A 91 2.43 -7.37 10.55
N PHE A 92 2.67 -6.10 10.88
CA PHE A 92 3.84 -5.33 10.41
C PHE A 92 5.09 -5.50 11.29
N GLU A 93 5.04 -6.42 12.23
CA GLU A 93 6.21 -6.81 13.04
C GLU A 93 6.91 -8.06 12.45
N LYS A 94 7.80 -8.69 13.17
CA LYS A 94 8.50 -9.97 12.87
C LYS A 94 8.92 -10.10 11.39
N ASP A 95 8.25 -10.98 10.64
CA ASP A 95 8.62 -11.34 9.26
C ASP A 95 8.52 -10.14 8.30
N PHE A 96 7.49 -9.29 8.46
CA PHE A 96 7.36 -8.07 7.67
C PHE A 96 8.51 -7.11 7.93
N LYS A 97 8.83 -6.87 9.20
CA LYS A 97 9.94 -6.02 9.59
C LYS A 97 11.29 -6.54 9.09
N GLN A 98 11.47 -7.87 9.13
CA GLN A 98 12.67 -8.48 8.57
C GLN A 98 12.73 -8.32 7.04
N ALA A 99 11.60 -8.43 6.34
CA ALA A 99 11.51 -8.18 4.93
C ALA A 99 11.87 -6.71 4.58
N CYS A 100 11.36 -5.73 5.34
CA CYS A 100 11.75 -4.33 5.18
C CYS A 100 13.26 -4.11 5.38
N ILE A 101 13.86 -4.77 6.37
CA ILE A 101 15.32 -4.68 6.62
C ILE A 101 16.09 -5.25 5.42
N ASN A 102 15.70 -6.43 4.92
CA ASN A 102 16.34 -7.08 3.79
C ASN A 102 16.26 -6.25 2.51
N LEU A 103 15.18 -5.51 2.33
CA LEU A 103 14.95 -4.60 1.19
C LEU A 103 15.49 -3.19 1.43
N SER A 104 16.08 -2.92 2.59
CA SER A 104 16.54 -1.58 3.00
C SER A 104 15.45 -0.51 2.96
N LEU A 105 14.20 -0.89 3.24
CA LEU A 105 13.02 -0.01 3.24
C LEU A 105 12.80 0.63 4.61
N PRO A 106 12.96 1.94 4.75
CA PRO A 106 12.61 2.68 5.96
C PRO A 106 11.12 2.62 6.24
N GLN A 107 10.76 2.36 7.50
CA GLN A 107 9.38 2.31 7.96
C GLN A 107 9.03 3.56 8.77
N TRP A 108 7.85 4.10 8.49
CA TRP A 108 7.24 5.24 9.16
C TRP A 108 5.90 4.82 9.76
N TYR A 109 5.60 5.31 10.93
CA TYR A 109 4.46 4.85 11.73
C TYR A 109 3.46 5.97 11.97
N SER A 110 2.17 5.65 11.79
CA SER A 110 1.06 6.54 12.19
C SER A 110 1.11 6.82 13.70
N ARG A 111 0.55 7.96 14.08
CA ARG A 111 0.21 8.20 15.48
C ARG A 111 -0.97 7.30 15.88
N PRO A 112 -1.00 6.77 17.10
CA PRO A 112 -2.16 6.03 17.59
C PRO A 112 -3.44 6.89 17.46
N HIS A 113 -4.52 6.29 16.97
CA HIS A 113 -5.84 6.90 16.84
C HIS A 113 -5.87 8.23 16.07
N THR A 114 -5.04 8.38 15.04
CA THR A 114 -5.02 9.59 14.22
C THR A 114 -5.27 9.25 12.73
N PRO A 115 -6.54 9.14 12.29
CA PRO A 115 -6.90 8.85 10.89
C PRO A 115 -6.27 9.82 9.90
N LYS A 116 -6.12 11.09 10.28
CA LYS A 116 -5.55 12.15 9.43
C LYS A 116 -4.11 11.90 8.93
N ASP A 117 -3.43 10.88 9.46
CA ASP A 117 -2.06 10.58 9.04
C ASP A 117 -2.00 9.86 7.68
N ASN A 118 -3.15 9.31 7.17
CA ASN A 118 -3.18 8.52 5.95
C ASN A 118 -4.46 8.71 5.08
N PRO A 119 -4.80 9.94 4.68
CA PRO A 119 -6.05 10.21 3.96
C PRO A 119 -6.09 9.60 2.56
N VAL A 120 -4.94 9.38 1.92
CA VAL A 120 -4.85 8.80 0.57
C VAL A 120 -5.24 7.32 0.60
N LEU A 121 -4.70 6.56 1.54
CA LEU A 121 -5.03 5.15 1.71
C LEU A 121 -6.46 4.95 2.23
N GLU A 122 -6.93 5.79 3.16
CA GLU A 122 -8.33 5.75 3.63
C GLU A 122 -9.32 5.94 2.48
N ARG A 123 -9.03 6.86 1.57
CA ARG A 123 -9.84 7.06 0.35
C ARG A 123 -9.79 5.82 -0.55
N PHE A 124 -8.62 5.23 -0.76
CA PHE A 124 -8.48 4.00 -1.54
C PHE A 124 -9.24 2.83 -0.89
N ASN A 125 -9.10 2.64 0.43
CA ASN A 125 -9.81 1.60 1.17
C ASN A 125 -11.34 1.76 1.04
N ARG A 126 -11.84 2.99 1.05
CA ARG A 126 -13.26 3.26 0.80
C ARG A 126 -13.65 2.93 -0.64
N THR A 127 -12.86 3.36 -1.61
CA THR A 127 -13.12 3.09 -3.03
C THR A 127 -13.17 1.59 -3.33
N ILE A 128 -12.20 0.81 -2.84
CA ILE A 128 -12.17 -0.65 -3.05
C ILE A 128 -13.34 -1.34 -2.34
N GLN A 129 -13.77 -0.83 -1.17
CA GLN A 129 -14.95 -1.34 -0.48
C GLN A 129 -16.21 -1.10 -1.30
N GLU A 130 -16.50 0.15 -1.67
CA GLU A 130 -17.73 0.57 -2.33
C GLU A 130 -17.84 0.07 -3.78
N GLU A 131 -16.74 0.06 -4.53
CA GLU A 131 -16.75 -0.21 -5.97
C GLU A 131 -16.36 -1.65 -6.33
N PHE A 132 -15.77 -2.40 -5.42
CA PHE A 132 -15.38 -3.79 -5.66
C PHE A 132 -16.00 -4.74 -4.65
N VAL A 133 -15.68 -4.62 -3.35
CA VAL A 133 -16.09 -5.61 -2.34
C VAL A 133 -17.60 -5.70 -2.19
N ASP A 134 -18.31 -4.56 -2.16
CA ASP A 134 -19.76 -4.51 -2.00
C ASP A 134 -20.51 -4.88 -3.28
N MET A 135 -19.82 -4.90 -4.43
CA MET A 135 -20.40 -5.17 -5.75
C MET A 135 -20.12 -6.58 -6.29
N ILE A 136 -19.18 -7.31 -5.66
CA ILE A 136 -18.76 -8.63 -6.15
C ILE A 136 -19.71 -9.74 -5.65
N ASP A 137 -20.10 -10.65 -6.54
CA ASP A 137 -20.99 -11.80 -6.23
C ASP A 137 -20.23 -12.98 -5.59
N ILE A 138 -18.94 -12.86 -5.37
CA ILE A 138 -18.09 -13.93 -4.85
C ILE A 138 -17.91 -13.75 -3.36
N GLY A 139 -18.11 -14.85 -2.61
CA GLY A 139 -17.85 -14.86 -1.18
C GLY A 139 -16.37 -14.68 -0.85
N LEU A 140 -16.10 -14.04 0.27
CA LEU A 140 -14.74 -13.89 0.81
C LEU A 140 -14.09 -15.22 1.22
N GLU A 141 -14.85 -16.31 1.16
CA GLU A 141 -14.39 -17.68 1.42
C GLU A 141 -13.49 -18.17 0.29
N ASP A 142 -13.82 -17.88 -0.96
CA ASP A 142 -12.98 -18.22 -2.13
C ASP A 142 -11.91 -17.14 -2.38
N ILE A 143 -10.84 -17.24 -1.61
CA ILE A 143 -9.71 -16.29 -1.67
C ILE A 143 -9.05 -16.29 -3.05
N GLN A 144 -9.02 -17.42 -3.76
CA GLN A 144 -8.36 -17.50 -5.05
C GLN A 144 -9.17 -16.74 -6.11
N GLU A 145 -10.46 -17.03 -6.22
CA GLU A 145 -11.36 -16.35 -7.16
C GLU A 145 -11.46 -14.85 -6.82
N PHE A 146 -11.61 -14.53 -5.53
CA PHE A 146 -11.64 -13.13 -5.07
C PHE A 146 -10.37 -12.36 -5.50
N ASN A 147 -9.19 -12.93 -5.29
CA ASN A 147 -7.94 -12.28 -5.68
C ASN A 147 -7.76 -12.15 -7.20
N GLN A 148 -8.33 -13.08 -7.98
CA GLN A 148 -8.32 -12.96 -9.44
C GLN A 148 -9.17 -11.78 -9.89
N ARG A 149 -10.40 -11.66 -9.39
CA ARG A 149 -11.29 -10.53 -9.70
C ARG A 149 -10.75 -9.20 -9.19
N LEU A 150 -10.15 -9.24 -8.00
CA LEU A 150 -9.48 -8.06 -7.45
C LEU A 150 -8.33 -7.57 -8.32
N LEU A 151 -7.57 -8.50 -8.92
CA LEU A 151 -6.49 -8.15 -9.83
C LEU A 151 -7.05 -7.46 -11.09
N ASP A 152 -8.13 -7.97 -11.67
CA ASP A 152 -8.78 -7.38 -12.84
C ASP A 152 -9.28 -5.95 -12.51
N TRP A 153 -9.92 -5.78 -11.35
CA TRP A 153 -10.35 -4.45 -10.88
C TRP A 153 -9.17 -3.50 -10.62
N LEU A 154 -8.06 -3.98 -10.07
CA LEU A 154 -6.86 -3.16 -9.85
C LEU A 154 -6.20 -2.74 -11.17
N ILE A 155 -6.25 -3.58 -12.20
CA ILE A 155 -5.80 -3.23 -13.54
C ILE A 155 -6.64 -2.07 -14.08
N GLU A 156 -7.98 -2.15 -13.97
CA GLU A 156 -8.87 -1.07 -14.36
C GLU A 156 -8.62 0.21 -13.54
N TYR A 157 -8.49 0.09 -12.21
CA TYR A 157 -8.20 1.22 -11.32
C TYR A 157 -6.92 1.96 -11.71
N ASN A 158 -5.86 1.23 -12.04
CA ASN A 158 -4.55 1.83 -12.33
C ASN A 158 -4.40 2.31 -13.77
N ASN A 159 -5.10 1.68 -14.76
CA ASN A 159 -4.94 1.98 -16.18
C ASN A 159 -6.06 2.86 -16.77
N GLU A 160 -7.29 2.76 -16.23
CA GLU A 160 -8.45 3.34 -16.89
C GLU A 160 -9.18 4.38 -16.03
N ARG A 161 -9.06 4.30 -14.69
CA ARG A 161 -9.74 5.20 -13.79
C ARG A 161 -9.05 6.57 -13.71
N PRO A 162 -9.69 7.68 -14.14
CA PRO A 162 -9.12 9.01 -13.99
C PRO A 162 -9.22 9.49 -12.54
N HIS A 163 -8.17 10.15 -12.06
CA HIS A 163 -8.11 10.71 -10.71
C HIS A 163 -8.05 12.24 -10.75
N GLN A 164 -8.98 12.90 -10.09
CA GLN A 164 -8.99 14.36 -9.99
C GLN A 164 -7.67 14.90 -9.41
N ALA A 165 -7.08 14.21 -8.43
CA ALA A 165 -5.81 14.59 -7.81
C ALA A 165 -4.60 14.44 -8.75
N LEU A 166 -4.77 13.82 -9.91
CA LEU A 166 -3.77 13.63 -10.96
C LEU A 166 -4.12 14.42 -12.25
N ASP A 167 -4.90 15.48 -12.14
CA ASP A 167 -5.42 16.23 -13.27
C ASP A 167 -6.18 15.34 -14.28
N TYR A 168 -6.99 14.42 -13.75
CA TYR A 168 -7.77 13.41 -14.48
C TYR A 168 -6.94 12.38 -15.27
N LEU A 169 -5.65 12.28 -15.02
CA LEU A 169 -4.85 11.17 -15.50
C LEU A 169 -5.13 9.90 -14.65
N THR A 170 -4.91 8.74 -15.24
CA THR A 170 -4.84 7.49 -14.50
C THR A 170 -3.49 7.40 -13.75
N PRO A 171 -3.35 6.54 -12.74
CA PRO A 171 -2.08 6.33 -12.07
C PRO A 171 -0.92 6.00 -13.01
N LEU A 172 -1.14 5.14 -14.02
CA LEU A 172 -0.08 4.77 -14.96
C LEU A 172 0.23 5.86 -15.98
N GLU A 173 -0.76 6.58 -16.49
CA GLU A 173 -0.53 7.76 -17.35
C GLU A 173 0.25 8.84 -16.60
N TYR A 174 -0.05 9.03 -15.31
CA TYR A 174 0.70 9.96 -14.47
C TYR A 174 2.16 9.54 -14.33
N ILE A 175 2.43 8.26 -14.07
CA ILE A 175 3.79 7.71 -13.96
C ILE A 175 4.53 7.88 -15.29
N GLU A 176 3.92 7.49 -16.41
CA GLU A 176 4.52 7.61 -17.74
C GLU A 176 4.90 9.05 -18.05
N LYS A 177 3.97 9.99 -17.87
CA LYS A 177 4.19 11.42 -18.10
C LYS A 177 5.35 11.99 -17.28
N HIS A 178 5.50 11.57 -16.01
CA HIS A 178 6.52 12.11 -15.11
C HIS A 178 7.85 11.37 -15.18
N SER A 179 7.88 10.13 -15.66
CA SER A 179 9.11 9.38 -15.93
C SER A 179 9.82 9.85 -17.19
N LEU A 180 9.09 10.39 -18.16
CA LEU A 180 9.63 10.92 -19.42
C LEU A 180 10.17 12.35 -19.32
N LEU A 181 9.86 13.07 -18.24
CA LEU A 181 10.40 14.42 -18.03
C LEU A 181 11.83 14.29 -17.49
N PRO A 182 12.87 14.80 -18.21
CA PRO A 182 14.21 14.85 -17.65
C PRO A 182 14.15 15.68 -16.37
N MET A 183 14.79 15.18 -15.30
CA MET A 183 14.96 15.97 -14.07
C MET A 183 15.64 17.26 -14.48
N SER A 184 14.87 18.34 -14.58
CA SER A 184 15.43 19.65 -14.82
C SER A 184 16.36 19.94 -13.64
N SER A 185 17.65 19.95 -13.93
CA SER A 185 18.69 20.36 -13.01
C SER A 185 18.39 21.80 -12.54
N SER A 186 17.76 21.91 -11.36
CA SER A 186 17.74 23.17 -10.63
C SER A 186 19.13 23.39 -10.04
N HIS A 187 20.02 23.89 -10.91
CA HIS A 187 21.21 24.61 -10.47
C HIS A 187 20.86 26.09 -10.57
N THR A 188 20.61 26.71 -9.46
CA THR A 188 21.14 28.05 -9.11
C THR A 188 20.87 28.30 -7.64
#